data_49c5fb3f1ab7fd11ba5b24d604c21f14
#
_entry.id   49c5fb3f1ab7fd11ba5b24d604c21f14
#
_cell.length_a   1.000
_cell.length_b   1.000
_cell.length_c   1.000
_cell.angle_alpha   90.00
_cell.angle_beta   90.00
_cell.angle_gamma   90.00
#
_symmetry.space_group_name_H-M   'P 1'
#
loop_
_entity.id
_entity.type
_entity.pdbx_description
1 polymer ?
#
loop_
_entity_poly.entity_id
_entity_poly.type
_entity_poly.pdbx_seq_one_letter_code
_entity_poly.pdbx_strand_id
1 'polypeptide(L)'
;PSIVIEEPTVKMTFGVNTSPFMGQEATYSTSRTLHARLVRELRTNVSLRVETTDSPDEFMVSGRGELHLSILIETMRREGYDFQVSKPEPVTKIVDGNVFEPYEQLTIDTREEFIGILTEDLAGRLAQLTNMSNDGMGNVRLEYSIPTRGLIGFRSAFLRETRGTGVTSSVFSEFRRMTREVKTTTNGVLVASEAGTAITFGLLNAQGRGETFVEPGTPVYEGMIVGVHPKDQDLVINVCKEKKLT
;
A
#
# COMPACT_ATOMS: atom_id res chain seq x y z
N PRO A 1 29.79 17.60 -7.91
CA PRO A 1 29.06 16.34 -7.89
C PRO A 1 27.62 16.62 -8.26
N SER A 2 27.16 16.00 -9.37
CA SER A 2 25.75 16.04 -9.74
C SER A 2 24.95 15.28 -8.70
N ILE A 3 23.89 15.88 -8.17
CA ILE A 3 22.94 15.18 -7.30
C ILE A 3 22.24 14.15 -8.18
N VAL A 4 22.47 12.87 -7.90
CA VAL A 4 21.71 11.78 -8.55
C VAL A 4 20.35 11.74 -7.86
N ILE A 5 19.31 12.18 -8.59
CA ILE A 5 17.92 12.05 -8.13
C ILE A 5 17.50 10.62 -8.46
N GLU A 6 17.12 9.84 -7.44
CA GLU A 6 16.59 8.50 -7.63
C GLU A 6 15.30 8.54 -8.45
N GLU A 7 15.20 7.65 -9.44
CA GLU A 7 13.99 7.52 -10.25
C GLU A 7 12.82 6.99 -9.39
N PRO A 8 11.59 7.47 -9.62
CA PRO A 8 10.42 6.91 -8.96
C PRO A 8 10.20 5.45 -9.40
N THR A 9 9.86 4.60 -8.45
CA THR A 9 9.65 3.15 -8.67
C THR A 9 8.21 2.72 -8.52
N VAL A 10 7.39 3.49 -7.78
CA VAL A 10 5.96 3.22 -7.52
C VAL A 10 5.12 4.41 -7.95
N LYS A 11 3.96 4.14 -8.53
CA LYS A 11 2.96 5.13 -8.94
C LYS A 11 1.59 4.79 -8.36
N MET A 12 0.78 5.81 -8.14
CA MET A 12 -0.62 5.73 -7.72
C MET A 12 -1.42 6.84 -8.38
N THR A 13 -2.69 6.61 -8.65
CA THR A 13 -3.62 7.66 -9.05
C THR A 13 -4.19 8.33 -7.80
N PHE A 14 -4.15 9.67 -7.76
CA PHE A 14 -4.80 10.51 -6.77
C PHE A 14 -5.99 11.17 -7.44
N GLY A 15 -7.19 10.96 -6.94
CA GLY A 15 -8.43 11.48 -7.52
C GLY A 15 -9.34 12.14 -6.50
N VAL A 16 -10.32 12.87 -6.99
CA VAL A 16 -11.39 13.40 -6.14
C VAL A 16 -12.17 12.24 -5.53
N ASN A 17 -12.47 12.31 -4.23
CA ASN A 17 -13.28 11.30 -3.56
C ASN A 17 -14.70 11.30 -4.16
N THR A 18 -15.13 10.14 -4.62
CA THR A 18 -16.47 9.91 -5.21
C THR A 18 -17.40 9.12 -4.29
N SER A 19 -16.97 8.84 -3.05
CA SER A 19 -17.79 8.11 -2.08
C SER A 19 -18.97 8.92 -1.59
N PRO A 20 -20.03 8.28 -1.03
CA PRO A 20 -21.16 8.97 -0.40
C PRO A 20 -20.79 9.93 0.74
N PHE A 21 -19.56 9.80 1.29
CA PHE A 21 -19.05 10.65 2.38
C PHE A 21 -18.14 11.79 1.92
N MET A 22 -18.07 12.02 0.61
CA MET A 22 -17.27 13.12 0.04
C MET A 22 -17.56 14.44 0.74
N GLY A 23 -16.52 15.13 1.21
CA GLY A 23 -16.59 16.47 1.78
C GLY A 23 -17.21 16.59 3.17
N GLN A 24 -17.57 15.47 3.84
CA GLN A 24 -18.21 15.54 5.16
C GLN A 24 -17.23 15.97 6.27
N GLU A 25 -15.97 15.61 6.17
CA GLU A 25 -14.95 15.87 7.20
C GLU A 25 -13.76 16.68 6.69
N ALA A 26 -13.82 17.17 5.46
CA ALA A 26 -12.67 17.80 4.80
C ALA A 26 -12.89 19.24 4.41
N THR A 27 -11.82 20.02 4.48
CA THR A 27 -11.79 21.41 4.04
C THR A 27 -11.60 21.53 2.51
N TYR A 28 -10.85 20.58 1.91
CA TYR A 28 -10.45 20.61 0.51
C TYR A 28 -10.84 19.30 -0.20
N SER A 29 -11.88 19.36 -1.05
CA SER A 29 -12.45 18.18 -1.74
C SER A 29 -12.51 18.33 -3.26
N THR A 30 -11.91 19.40 -3.85
CA THR A 30 -12.01 19.65 -5.29
C THR A 30 -10.73 19.25 -6.03
N SER A 31 -10.84 18.87 -7.31
CA SER A 31 -9.73 18.59 -8.21
C SER A 31 -8.70 19.72 -8.24
N ARG A 32 -9.16 20.96 -8.29
CA ARG A 32 -8.29 22.15 -8.29
C ARG A 32 -7.44 22.27 -7.03
N THR A 33 -8.02 22.04 -5.84
CA THR A 33 -7.28 22.10 -4.56
C THR A 33 -6.32 20.94 -4.44
N LEU A 34 -6.72 19.75 -4.87
CA LEU A 34 -5.88 18.56 -4.91
C LEU A 34 -4.64 18.78 -5.81
N HIS A 35 -4.86 19.23 -7.05
CA HIS A 35 -3.78 19.52 -7.98
C HIS A 35 -2.82 20.59 -7.44
N ALA A 36 -3.34 21.70 -6.93
CA ALA A 36 -2.53 22.77 -6.35
C ALA A 36 -1.64 22.25 -5.19
N ARG A 37 -2.18 21.36 -4.36
CA ARG A 37 -1.42 20.74 -3.27
C ARG A 37 -0.30 19.82 -3.77
N LEU A 38 -0.61 18.98 -4.76
CA LEU A 38 0.39 18.09 -5.38
C LEU A 38 1.52 18.88 -6.04
N VAL A 39 1.20 19.95 -6.79
CA VAL A 39 2.20 20.84 -7.40
C VAL A 39 3.05 21.56 -6.34
N ARG A 40 2.45 21.95 -5.22
CA ARG A 40 3.20 22.53 -4.08
C ARG A 40 4.22 21.54 -3.52
N GLU A 41 3.89 20.26 -3.44
CA GLU A 41 4.79 19.22 -2.96
C GLU A 41 6.05 19.08 -3.82
N LEU A 42 5.93 19.23 -5.15
CA LEU A 42 7.06 19.14 -6.07
C LEU A 42 8.18 20.17 -5.80
N ARG A 43 7.89 21.25 -5.08
CA ARG A 43 8.88 22.28 -4.74
C ARG A 43 9.91 21.80 -3.72
N THR A 44 9.53 20.87 -2.85
CA THR A 44 10.36 20.35 -1.76
C THR A 44 10.73 18.89 -1.94
N ASN A 45 9.94 18.16 -2.71
CA ASN A 45 10.06 16.71 -2.91
C ASN A 45 10.52 16.40 -4.34
N VAL A 46 11.84 16.44 -4.55
CA VAL A 46 12.46 16.27 -5.88
C VAL A 46 12.31 14.87 -6.49
N SER A 47 11.96 13.88 -5.68
CA SER A 47 11.77 12.48 -6.11
C SER A 47 10.32 12.16 -6.44
N LEU A 48 9.42 13.12 -6.29
CA LEU A 48 8.01 12.99 -6.65
C LEU A 48 7.80 13.46 -8.09
N ARG A 49 6.93 12.78 -8.82
CA ARG A 49 6.40 13.25 -10.12
C ARG A 49 4.90 13.27 -10.05
N VAL A 50 4.31 14.28 -10.67
CA VAL A 50 2.86 14.45 -10.80
C VAL A 50 2.55 14.71 -12.27
N GLU A 51 1.70 13.87 -12.84
CA GLU A 51 1.30 13.92 -14.23
C GLU A 51 -0.23 13.95 -14.31
N THR A 52 -0.77 14.64 -15.30
CA THR A 52 -2.20 14.61 -15.59
C THR A 52 -2.57 13.28 -16.25
N THR A 53 -3.79 12.83 -15.99
CA THR A 53 -4.39 11.67 -16.67
C THR A 53 -5.40 12.14 -17.72
N ASP A 54 -6.07 11.20 -18.37
CA ASP A 54 -7.19 11.51 -19.29
C ASP A 54 -8.41 12.06 -18.54
N SER A 55 -8.49 11.86 -17.23
CA SER A 55 -9.52 12.40 -16.36
C SER A 55 -9.03 13.73 -15.74
N PRO A 56 -9.84 14.82 -15.80
CA PRO A 56 -9.49 16.09 -15.15
C PRO A 56 -9.49 16.02 -13.62
N ASP A 57 -10.08 14.97 -13.06
CA ASP A 57 -10.24 14.77 -11.61
C ASP A 57 -9.23 13.80 -11.02
N GLU A 58 -8.28 13.33 -11.84
CA GLU A 58 -7.27 12.35 -11.45
C GLU A 58 -5.86 12.76 -11.86
N PHE A 59 -4.89 12.48 -10.99
CA PHE A 59 -3.47 12.78 -11.21
C PHE A 59 -2.64 11.54 -10.92
N MET A 60 -1.72 11.20 -11.84
CA MET A 60 -0.75 10.14 -11.61
C MET A 60 0.40 10.68 -10.76
N VAL A 61 0.62 10.09 -9.61
CA VAL A 61 1.68 10.48 -8.67
C VAL A 61 2.67 9.32 -8.56
N SER A 62 3.93 9.59 -8.86
CA SER A 62 5.01 8.59 -8.80
C SER A 62 6.04 8.99 -7.76
N GLY A 63 6.51 8.04 -6.97
CA GLY A 63 7.47 8.22 -5.88
C GLY A 63 8.47 7.08 -5.76
N ARG A 64 9.44 7.20 -4.84
CA ARG A 64 10.52 6.24 -4.63
C ARG A 64 10.07 4.89 -4.03
N GLY A 65 8.82 4.77 -3.64
CA GLY A 65 8.28 3.55 -3.05
C GLY A 65 6.96 3.78 -2.33
N GLU A 66 6.36 2.70 -1.86
CA GLU A 66 5.06 2.71 -1.18
C GLU A 66 5.05 3.63 0.05
N LEU A 67 6.09 3.57 0.90
CA LEU A 67 6.18 4.39 2.10
C LEU A 67 6.23 5.89 1.78
N HIS A 68 6.93 6.28 0.72
CA HIS A 68 7.01 7.67 0.29
C HIS A 68 5.64 8.24 -0.07
N LEU A 69 4.85 7.49 -0.85
CA LEU A 69 3.50 7.88 -1.22
C LEU A 69 2.53 7.82 -0.03
N SER A 70 2.69 6.85 0.88
CA SER A 70 1.87 6.74 2.10
C SER A 70 2.07 7.92 3.05
N ILE A 71 3.30 8.42 3.18
CA ILE A 71 3.60 9.64 3.97
C ILE A 71 2.92 10.86 3.34
N LEU A 72 2.96 10.99 2.01
CA LEU A 72 2.28 12.08 1.31
C LEU A 72 0.76 12.02 1.55
N ILE A 73 0.15 10.84 1.40
CA ILE A 73 -1.27 10.60 1.64
C ILE A 73 -1.66 11.04 3.05
N GLU A 74 -0.93 10.57 4.05
CA GLU A 74 -1.22 10.87 5.45
C GLU A 74 -1.02 12.35 5.78
N THR A 75 0.00 12.99 5.22
CA THR A 75 0.25 14.42 5.37
C THR A 75 -0.91 15.24 4.80
N MET A 76 -1.34 14.92 3.58
CA MET A 76 -2.46 15.60 2.93
C MET A 76 -3.77 15.39 3.69
N ARG A 77 -4.03 14.16 4.19
CA ARG A 77 -5.19 13.86 5.02
C ARG A 77 -5.22 14.73 6.28
N ARG A 78 -4.09 14.88 6.98
CA ARG A 78 -3.97 15.75 8.17
C ARG A 78 -4.11 17.24 7.86
N GLU A 79 -3.77 17.65 6.64
CA GLU A 79 -4.01 19.02 6.15
C GLU A 79 -5.49 19.28 5.81
N GLY A 80 -6.37 18.27 5.90
CA GLY A 80 -7.80 18.38 5.63
C GLY A 80 -8.19 18.20 4.17
N TYR A 81 -7.36 17.51 3.38
CA TYR A 81 -7.69 17.10 2.01
C TYR A 81 -8.50 15.80 2.01
N ASP A 82 -9.58 15.79 1.23
CA ASP A 82 -10.39 14.60 0.94
C ASP A 82 -10.14 14.16 -0.50
N PHE A 83 -9.63 12.96 -0.68
CA PHE A 83 -9.27 12.39 -1.98
C PHE A 83 -9.25 10.86 -1.90
N GLN A 84 -9.33 10.22 -3.04
CA GLN A 84 -9.15 8.78 -3.19
C GLN A 84 -7.84 8.46 -3.88
N VAL A 85 -7.34 7.26 -3.65
CA VAL A 85 -6.11 6.76 -4.28
C VAL A 85 -6.33 5.37 -4.88
N SER A 86 -5.62 5.06 -5.97
CA SER A 86 -5.59 3.71 -6.52
C SER A 86 -4.66 2.79 -5.69
N LYS A 87 -4.66 1.50 -6.02
CA LYS A 87 -3.60 0.60 -5.56
C LYS A 87 -2.24 1.08 -6.08
N PRO A 88 -1.16 0.90 -5.30
CA PRO A 88 0.19 1.18 -5.78
C PRO A 88 0.58 0.20 -6.89
N GLU A 89 1.22 0.72 -7.92
CA GLU A 89 1.74 -0.05 -9.06
C GLU A 89 3.20 0.30 -9.32
N PRO A 90 4.03 -0.63 -9.81
CA PRO A 90 5.39 -0.30 -10.23
C PRO A 90 5.37 0.62 -11.45
N VAL A 91 6.34 1.54 -11.52
CA VAL A 91 6.57 2.35 -12.73
C VAL A 91 7.22 1.46 -13.78
N THR A 92 6.52 1.18 -14.87
CA THR A 92 7.05 0.35 -15.97
C THR A 92 7.49 1.21 -17.15
N LYS A 93 8.45 0.69 -17.93
CA LYS A 93 8.92 1.29 -19.20
C LYS A 93 8.72 0.29 -20.33
N ILE A 94 8.33 0.76 -21.50
CA ILE A 94 8.26 -0.08 -22.71
C ILE A 94 9.48 0.24 -23.57
N VAL A 95 10.32 -0.76 -23.83
CA VAL A 95 11.50 -0.65 -24.69
C VAL A 95 11.43 -1.79 -25.71
N ASP A 96 11.45 -1.45 -26.99
CA ASP A 96 11.36 -2.42 -28.10
C ASP A 96 10.20 -3.43 -27.96
N GLY A 97 9.03 -2.94 -27.52
CA GLY A 97 7.83 -3.75 -27.33
C GLY A 97 7.84 -4.67 -26.10
N ASN A 98 8.89 -4.62 -25.27
CA ASN A 98 8.98 -5.36 -24.02
C ASN A 98 8.75 -4.45 -22.83
N VAL A 99 8.06 -4.97 -21.81
CA VAL A 99 7.83 -4.28 -20.54
C VAL A 99 9.04 -4.47 -19.64
N PHE A 100 9.60 -3.36 -19.14
CA PHE A 100 10.64 -3.32 -18.13
C PHE A 100 10.07 -2.78 -16.83
N GLU A 101 10.47 -3.40 -15.72
CA GLU A 101 10.08 -3.03 -14.37
C GLU A 101 11.30 -2.67 -13.52
N PRO A 102 11.15 -1.80 -12.51
CA PRO A 102 12.24 -1.44 -11.61
C PRO A 102 12.57 -2.59 -10.67
N TYR A 103 13.86 -2.79 -10.44
CA TYR A 103 14.43 -3.69 -9.44
C TYR A 103 15.12 -2.89 -8.35
N GLU A 104 14.99 -3.37 -7.13
CA GLU A 104 15.60 -2.76 -5.95
C GLU A 104 16.56 -3.75 -5.28
N GLN A 105 17.62 -3.20 -4.69
CA GLN A 105 18.46 -3.91 -3.74
C GLN A 105 17.84 -3.77 -2.36
N LEU A 106 17.28 -4.86 -1.87
CA LEU A 106 16.67 -4.96 -0.55
C LEU A 106 17.71 -5.46 0.46
N THR A 107 17.89 -4.73 1.55
CA THR A 107 18.73 -5.13 2.68
C THR A 107 17.85 -5.36 3.90
N ILE A 108 18.02 -6.48 4.57
CA ILE A 108 17.30 -6.88 5.77
C ILE A 108 18.31 -7.20 6.87
N ASP A 109 18.19 -6.53 8.01
CA ASP A 109 18.89 -6.87 9.25
C ASP A 109 17.88 -7.51 10.21
N THR A 110 18.13 -8.75 10.60
CA THR A 110 17.20 -9.54 11.42
C THR A 110 17.93 -10.60 12.23
N ARG A 111 17.18 -11.41 13.02
CA ARG A 111 17.70 -12.56 13.74
C ARG A 111 17.63 -13.83 12.90
N GLU A 112 18.54 -14.78 13.18
CA GLU A 112 18.61 -16.08 12.49
C GLU A 112 17.28 -16.83 12.51
N GLU A 113 16.51 -16.74 13.60
CA GLU A 113 15.22 -17.43 13.75
C GLU A 113 14.19 -17.06 12.67
N PHE A 114 14.33 -15.88 12.04
CA PHE A 114 13.40 -15.38 11.03
C PHE A 114 13.84 -15.66 9.58
N ILE A 115 15.04 -16.20 9.35
CA ILE A 115 15.58 -16.47 7.99
C ILE A 115 14.61 -17.32 7.18
N GLY A 116 14.09 -18.41 7.77
CA GLY A 116 13.24 -19.37 7.07
C GLY A 116 11.96 -18.73 6.53
N ILE A 117 11.20 -18.05 7.39
CA ILE A 117 9.93 -17.41 7.02
C ILE A 117 10.11 -16.27 6.03
N LEU A 118 11.16 -15.45 6.21
CA LEU A 118 11.47 -14.35 5.30
C LEU A 118 11.91 -14.85 3.93
N THR A 119 12.72 -15.92 3.88
CA THR A 119 13.17 -16.50 2.60
C THR A 119 12.00 -17.10 1.82
N GLU A 120 11.06 -17.74 2.50
CA GLU A 120 9.84 -18.29 1.88
C GLU A 120 8.95 -17.18 1.30
N ASP A 121 8.64 -16.11 2.08
CA ASP A 121 7.85 -14.99 1.59
C ASP A 121 8.53 -14.28 0.41
N LEU A 122 9.82 -13.98 0.53
CA LEU A 122 10.60 -13.29 -0.49
C LEU A 122 10.76 -14.12 -1.78
N ALA A 123 10.84 -15.44 -1.69
CA ALA A 123 10.83 -16.31 -2.88
C ALA A 123 9.53 -16.21 -3.66
N GLY A 124 8.37 -16.14 -2.98
CA GLY A 124 7.07 -15.88 -3.59
C GLY A 124 6.99 -14.52 -4.29
N ARG A 125 7.76 -13.54 -3.82
CA ARG A 125 7.85 -12.18 -4.34
C ARG A 125 8.93 -11.99 -5.42
N LEU A 126 9.51 -13.08 -5.93
CA LEU A 126 10.57 -13.11 -6.95
C LEU A 126 11.89 -12.48 -6.50
N ALA A 127 12.15 -12.39 -5.21
CA ALA A 127 13.42 -11.94 -4.68
C ALA A 127 14.50 -12.99 -4.92
N GLN A 128 15.70 -12.54 -5.24
CA GLN A 128 16.89 -13.36 -5.41
C GLN A 128 17.91 -12.96 -4.34
N LEU A 129 18.28 -13.89 -3.48
CA LEU A 129 19.33 -13.68 -2.48
C LEU A 129 20.66 -13.41 -3.19
N THR A 130 21.27 -12.28 -2.91
CA THR A 130 22.55 -11.86 -3.48
C THR A 130 23.70 -12.02 -2.49
N ASN A 131 23.41 -11.80 -1.20
CA ASN A 131 24.42 -11.95 -0.15
C ASN A 131 23.75 -12.29 1.19
N MET A 132 24.49 -12.97 2.06
CA MET A 132 24.11 -13.25 3.44
C MET A 132 25.34 -13.18 4.33
N SER A 133 25.28 -12.42 5.40
CA SER A 133 26.33 -12.36 6.41
C SER A 133 25.74 -12.53 7.81
N ASN A 134 26.48 -13.24 8.67
CA ASN A 134 26.12 -13.54 10.04
C ASN A 134 27.24 -13.01 10.97
N ASP A 135 26.84 -12.36 12.06
CA ASP A 135 27.80 -11.82 13.03
C ASP A 135 28.29 -12.85 14.08
N GLY A 136 27.77 -14.08 14.04
CA GLY A 136 28.03 -15.13 15.02
C GLY A 136 27.36 -14.91 16.39
N MET A 137 26.53 -13.88 16.53
CA MET A 137 25.79 -13.54 17.74
C MET A 137 24.27 -13.69 17.55
N GLY A 138 23.86 -14.33 16.44
CA GLY A 138 22.47 -14.56 16.10
C GLY A 138 21.81 -13.45 15.29
N ASN A 139 22.57 -12.43 14.83
CA ASN A 139 22.06 -11.43 13.89
C ASN A 139 22.55 -11.74 12.47
N VAL A 140 21.69 -11.53 11.52
CA VAL A 140 21.93 -11.81 10.10
C VAL A 140 21.57 -10.60 9.25
N ARG A 141 22.42 -10.30 8.28
CA ARG A 141 22.11 -9.39 7.18
C ARG A 141 21.87 -10.20 5.92
N LEU A 142 20.71 -10.00 5.31
CA LEU A 142 20.30 -10.59 4.05
C LEU A 142 20.19 -9.50 2.99
N GLU A 143 20.72 -9.75 1.81
CA GLU A 143 20.63 -8.82 0.68
C GLU A 143 19.96 -9.55 -0.49
N TYR A 144 18.95 -8.90 -1.06
CA TYR A 144 18.16 -9.44 -2.18
C TYR A 144 18.08 -8.46 -3.33
N SER A 145 18.06 -8.99 -4.54
CA SER A 145 17.57 -8.26 -5.72
C SER A 145 16.11 -8.64 -5.93
N ILE A 146 15.20 -7.64 -5.92
CA ILE A 146 13.76 -7.86 -5.95
C ILE A 146 13.07 -6.86 -6.89
N PRO A 147 12.06 -7.28 -7.70
CA PRO A 147 11.26 -6.32 -8.45
C PRO A 147 10.43 -5.47 -7.48
N THR A 148 10.29 -4.17 -7.77
CA THR A 148 9.53 -3.23 -6.91
C THR A 148 8.11 -3.71 -6.62
N ARG A 149 7.44 -4.38 -7.58
CA ARG A 149 6.10 -4.97 -7.35
C ARG A 149 6.10 -6.04 -6.26
N GLY A 150 7.22 -6.73 -6.03
CA GLY A 150 7.38 -7.69 -4.94
C GLY A 150 7.51 -7.02 -3.57
N LEU A 151 7.93 -5.75 -3.52
CA LEU A 151 8.03 -4.97 -2.28
C LEU A 151 6.69 -4.36 -1.85
N ILE A 152 5.72 -4.24 -2.76
CA ILE A 152 4.39 -3.71 -2.41
C ILE A 152 3.75 -4.60 -1.35
N GLY A 153 3.40 -4.00 -0.19
CA GLY A 153 2.86 -4.69 0.96
C GLY A 153 3.86 -5.55 1.77
N PHE A 154 5.12 -5.68 1.31
CA PHE A 154 6.14 -6.45 2.01
C PHE A 154 6.45 -5.92 3.41
N ARG A 155 6.51 -4.59 3.59
CA ARG A 155 6.85 -3.98 4.87
C ARG A 155 5.92 -4.42 6.01
N SER A 156 4.63 -4.50 5.76
CA SER A 156 3.64 -4.92 6.77
C SER A 156 3.78 -6.41 7.12
N ALA A 157 4.03 -7.26 6.13
CA ALA A 157 4.32 -8.67 6.33
C ALA A 157 5.62 -8.86 7.13
N PHE A 158 6.68 -8.19 6.72
CA PHE A 158 7.99 -8.20 7.38
C PHE A 158 7.92 -7.83 8.87
N LEU A 159 7.24 -6.71 9.21
CA LEU A 159 7.11 -6.30 10.61
C LEU A 159 6.34 -7.32 11.45
N ARG A 160 5.32 -7.96 10.89
CA ARG A 160 4.56 -9.01 11.57
C ARG A 160 5.41 -10.27 11.77
N GLU A 161 6.12 -10.72 10.74
CA GLU A 161 6.95 -11.93 10.74
C GLU A 161 8.15 -11.80 11.68
N THR A 162 8.79 -10.63 11.71
CA THR A 162 9.93 -10.33 12.58
C THR A 162 9.52 -9.81 13.96
N ARG A 163 8.22 -9.80 14.28
CA ARG A 163 7.68 -9.24 15.54
C ARG A 163 8.16 -7.80 15.81
N GLY A 164 8.35 -7.02 14.73
CA GLY A 164 8.83 -5.64 14.79
C GLY A 164 10.32 -5.46 15.11
N THR A 165 11.11 -6.54 15.21
CA THR A 165 12.53 -6.46 15.60
C THR A 165 13.48 -6.30 14.42
N GLY A 166 13.03 -6.61 13.19
CA GLY A 166 13.85 -6.49 11.99
C GLY A 166 13.88 -5.07 11.42
N VAL A 167 14.95 -4.76 10.71
CA VAL A 167 15.11 -3.51 9.95
C VAL A 167 15.24 -3.84 8.48
N THR A 168 14.56 -3.08 7.62
CA THR A 168 14.63 -3.25 6.18
C THR A 168 14.79 -1.93 5.47
N SER A 169 15.59 -1.92 4.41
CA SER A 169 15.78 -0.79 3.50
C SER A 169 15.88 -1.28 2.08
N SER A 170 15.42 -0.47 1.12
CA SER A 170 15.58 -0.78 -0.29
C SER A 170 16.05 0.45 -1.07
N VAL A 171 16.83 0.21 -2.12
CA VAL A 171 17.37 1.25 -3.01
C VAL A 171 17.18 0.78 -4.44
N PHE A 172 16.70 1.69 -5.31
CA PHE A 172 16.60 1.42 -6.74
C PHE A 172 17.95 0.96 -7.31
N SER A 173 17.91 -0.07 -8.13
CA SER A 173 19.09 -0.62 -8.80
C SER A 173 19.03 -0.36 -10.30
N GLU A 174 18.10 -0.97 -10.99
CA GLU A 174 18.01 -0.90 -12.46
C GLU A 174 16.61 -1.30 -12.96
N PHE A 175 16.34 -1.07 -14.24
CA PHE A 175 15.18 -1.64 -14.91
C PHE A 175 15.56 -2.96 -15.58
N ARG A 176 14.75 -4.01 -15.34
CA ARG A 176 14.88 -5.32 -15.99
C ARG A 176 13.60 -5.70 -16.70
N ARG A 177 13.72 -6.55 -17.71
CA ARG A 177 12.56 -7.08 -18.43
C ARG A 177 11.65 -7.85 -17.47
N MET A 178 10.38 -7.54 -17.48
CA MET A 178 9.36 -8.25 -16.70
C MET A 178 9.18 -9.68 -17.25
N THR A 179 9.38 -10.69 -16.43
CA THR A 179 9.43 -12.10 -16.90
C THR A 179 8.33 -13.00 -16.34
N ARG A 180 7.81 -12.71 -15.15
CA ARG A 180 6.83 -13.56 -14.45
C ARG A 180 5.87 -12.68 -13.65
N GLU A 181 4.71 -13.21 -13.31
CA GLU A 181 3.81 -12.60 -12.34
C GLU A 181 4.28 -12.90 -10.91
N VAL A 182 4.11 -11.95 -10.00
CA VAL A 182 4.30 -12.17 -8.56
C VAL A 182 3.05 -12.87 -8.05
N LYS A 183 3.21 -13.95 -7.33
CA LYS A 183 2.10 -14.56 -6.58
C LYS A 183 1.85 -13.67 -5.35
N THR A 184 1.01 -12.67 -5.50
CA THR A 184 0.51 -11.93 -4.33
C THR A 184 -0.69 -12.69 -3.78
N THR A 185 -0.57 -13.13 -2.53
CA THR A 185 -1.74 -13.58 -1.78
C THR A 185 -2.54 -12.32 -1.45
N THR A 186 -3.60 -12.07 -2.19
CA THR A 186 -4.52 -10.97 -1.89
C THR A 186 -5.57 -11.49 -0.92
N ASN A 187 -5.70 -10.86 0.24
CA ASN A 187 -6.84 -11.06 1.11
C ASN A 187 -8.06 -10.38 0.48
N GLY A 188 -9.24 -10.97 0.64
CA GLY A 188 -10.49 -10.32 0.33
C GLY A 188 -10.83 -9.22 1.35
N VAL A 189 -11.93 -8.54 1.14
CA VAL A 189 -12.42 -7.49 2.04
C VAL A 189 -13.80 -7.81 2.60
N LEU A 190 -14.11 -7.25 3.77
CA LEU A 190 -15.45 -7.22 4.32
C LEU A 190 -16.14 -5.95 3.83
N VAL A 191 -17.28 -6.12 3.14
CA VAL A 191 -18.02 -5.03 2.50
C VAL A 191 -19.37 -4.85 3.21
N ALA A 192 -19.71 -3.61 3.58
CA ALA A 192 -21.01 -3.32 4.21
C ALA A 192 -22.16 -3.57 3.24
N SER A 193 -23.19 -4.30 3.69
CA SER A 193 -24.37 -4.67 2.88
C SER A 193 -25.42 -3.58 2.78
N GLU A 194 -25.38 -2.58 3.64
CA GLU A 194 -26.37 -1.49 3.70
C GLU A 194 -25.76 -0.23 4.34
N ALA A 195 -26.39 0.90 4.09
CA ALA A 195 -26.04 2.15 4.75
C ALA A 195 -26.64 2.20 6.16
N GLY A 196 -25.92 2.77 7.12
CA GLY A 196 -26.36 2.91 8.50
C GLY A 196 -25.23 3.24 9.44
N THR A 197 -25.39 2.83 10.69
CA THR A 197 -24.33 2.98 11.72
C THR A 197 -23.86 1.61 12.17
N ALA A 198 -22.56 1.40 12.18
CA ALA A 198 -21.97 0.17 12.68
C ALA A 198 -22.27 0.01 14.19
N ILE A 199 -22.77 -1.15 14.59
CA ILE A 199 -23.09 -1.44 15.97
C ILE A 199 -22.33 -2.66 16.50
N THR A 200 -22.15 -2.73 17.79
CA THR A 200 -21.37 -3.78 18.47
C THR A 200 -21.78 -5.18 18.04
N PHE A 201 -23.08 -5.48 17.94
CA PHE A 201 -23.55 -6.81 17.54
C PHE A 201 -23.22 -7.14 16.08
N GLY A 202 -23.40 -6.21 15.17
CA GLY A 202 -23.02 -6.38 13.76
C GLY A 202 -21.51 -6.59 13.59
N LEU A 203 -20.70 -5.81 14.30
CA LEU A 203 -19.23 -5.92 14.30
C LEU A 203 -18.74 -7.24 14.91
N LEU A 204 -19.33 -7.73 15.99
CA LEU A 204 -19.00 -9.05 16.56
C LEU A 204 -19.22 -10.19 15.54
N ASN A 205 -20.29 -10.10 14.75
CA ASN A 205 -20.52 -11.06 13.66
C ASN A 205 -19.48 -10.93 12.54
N ALA A 206 -19.05 -9.71 12.24
CA ALA A 206 -18.01 -9.43 11.24
C ALA A 206 -16.64 -9.94 11.70
N GLN A 207 -16.28 -9.76 12.98
CA GLN A 207 -15.02 -10.25 13.57
C GLN A 207 -14.88 -11.78 13.52
N GLY A 208 -15.98 -12.51 13.52
CA GLY A 208 -15.97 -13.96 13.27
C GLY A 208 -15.63 -14.36 11.83
N ARG A 209 -15.55 -13.40 10.90
CA ARG A 209 -15.26 -13.61 9.47
C ARG A 209 -13.96 -12.97 9.03
N GLY A 210 -13.45 -11.99 9.78
CA GLY A 210 -12.22 -11.27 9.45
C GLY A 210 -11.93 -10.18 10.47
N GLU A 211 -10.95 -9.34 10.17
CA GLU A 211 -10.55 -8.20 11.00
C GLU A 211 -11.29 -6.95 10.56
N THR A 212 -12.00 -6.29 11.48
CA THR A 212 -12.71 -5.03 11.20
C THR A 212 -11.88 -3.84 11.64
N PHE A 213 -11.92 -2.75 10.88
CA PHE A 213 -11.23 -1.48 11.19
C PHE A 213 -12.20 -0.31 11.41
N VAL A 214 -13.50 -0.57 11.47
CA VAL A 214 -14.52 0.39 11.88
C VAL A 214 -14.97 0.10 13.31
N GLU A 215 -15.29 1.15 14.05
CA GLU A 215 -15.73 1.08 15.46
C GLU A 215 -17.26 1.17 15.57
N PRO A 216 -17.85 0.73 16.70
CA PRO A 216 -19.27 0.99 16.99
C PRO A 216 -19.57 2.49 16.97
N GLY A 217 -20.64 2.88 16.28
CA GLY A 217 -21.01 4.29 16.07
C GLY A 217 -20.50 4.89 14.78
N THR A 218 -19.63 4.20 14.03
CA THR A 218 -19.13 4.68 12.74
C THR A 218 -20.25 4.64 11.68
N PRO A 219 -20.55 5.75 11.00
CA PRO A 219 -21.41 5.72 9.82
C PRO A 219 -20.80 4.88 8.70
N VAL A 220 -21.61 4.08 8.02
CA VAL A 220 -21.19 3.28 6.87
C VAL A 220 -22.19 3.44 5.72
N TYR A 221 -21.73 3.23 4.49
CA TYR A 221 -22.59 3.19 3.30
C TYR A 221 -22.51 1.79 2.66
N GLU A 222 -23.53 1.43 1.89
CA GLU A 222 -23.54 0.19 1.12
C GLU A 222 -22.35 0.13 0.16
N GLY A 223 -21.58 -0.94 0.22
CA GLY A 223 -20.34 -1.09 -0.56
C GLY A 223 -19.09 -0.57 0.15
N MET A 224 -19.19 0.04 1.33
CA MET A 224 -18.02 0.48 2.11
C MET A 224 -17.19 -0.70 2.58
N ILE A 225 -15.87 -0.62 2.41
CA ILE A 225 -14.95 -1.62 2.96
C ILE A 225 -14.80 -1.37 4.46
N VAL A 226 -15.16 -2.35 5.27
CA VAL A 226 -15.22 -2.25 6.74
C VAL A 226 -14.23 -3.19 7.45
N GLY A 227 -13.52 -4.03 6.69
CA GLY A 227 -12.56 -4.96 7.25
C GLY A 227 -11.81 -5.76 6.18
N VAL A 228 -10.90 -6.63 6.65
CA VAL A 228 -10.13 -7.57 5.82
C VAL A 228 -10.66 -8.97 6.03
N HIS A 229 -10.89 -9.70 4.95
CA HIS A 229 -11.26 -11.11 4.98
C HIS A 229 -10.01 -11.98 4.81
N PRO A 230 -9.80 -13.04 5.61
CA PRO A 230 -8.59 -13.87 5.54
C PRO A 230 -8.48 -14.71 4.26
N LYS A 231 -9.58 -14.88 3.51
CA LYS A 231 -9.60 -15.55 2.20
C LYS A 231 -9.49 -14.53 1.08
N ASP A 232 -9.20 -14.98 -0.12
CA ASP A 232 -9.07 -14.17 -1.35
C ASP A 232 -10.40 -13.65 -1.93
N GLN A 233 -11.52 -13.97 -1.32
CA GLN A 233 -12.86 -13.56 -1.74
C GLN A 233 -13.40 -12.46 -0.87
N ASP A 234 -14.02 -11.46 -1.48
CA ASP A 234 -14.76 -10.42 -0.78
C ASP A 234 -16.03 -10.99 -0.14
N LEU A 235 -16.38 -10.53 1.05
CA LEU A 235 -17.56 -10.96 1.78
C LEU A 235 -18.42 -9.76 2.16
N VAL A 236 -19.65 -9.78 1.66
CA VAL A 236 -20.68 -8.79 2.03
C VAL A 236 -21.23 -9.13 3.42
N ILE A 237 -21.24 -8.16 4.34
CA ILE A 237 -21.64 -8.36 5.73
C ILE A 237 -22.45 -7.18 6.28
N ASN A 238 -23.45 -7.47 7.11
CA ASN A 238 -24.24 -6.43 7.76
C ASN A 238 -23.63 -6.06 9.11
N VAL A 239 -22.95 -4.90 9.17
CA VAL A 239 -22.37 -4.33 10.40
C VAL A 239 -23.37 -3.47 11.18
N CYS A 240 -24.53 -3.15 10.59
CA CYS A 240 -25.61 -2.38 11.22
C CYS A 240 -26.67 -3.30 11.88
N LYS A 241 -26.50 -4.62 11.80
CA LYS A 241 -27.49 -5.60 12.26
C LYS A 241 -27.68 -5.56 13.77
N GLU A 242 -28.92 -5.30 14.21
CA GLU A 242 -29.31 -5.33 15.61
C GLU A 242 -29.51 -6.77 16.13
N LYS A 243 -29.27 -6.96 17.43
CA LYS A 243 -29.62 -8.21 18.11
C LYS A 243 -31.15 -8.25 18.27
N LYS A 244 -31.83 -9.23 17.62
CA LYS A 244 -33.22 -9.47 17.91
C LYS A 244 -33.31 -10.00 19.34
N LEU A 245 -33.99 -9.25 20.24
CA LEU A 245 -34.37 -9.72 21.53
C LEU A 245 -35.52 -10.74 21.33
N THR A 246 -35.28 -11.98 21.66
CA THR A 246 -36.30 -13.04 21.83
C THR A 246 -36.71 -13.09 23.26
#